data_212c1ce85984965f1b969758c5fae8c4
#
_entry.id   212c1ce85984965f1b969758c5fae8c4
#
_cell.length_a   1.000
_cell.length_b   1.000
_cell.length_c   1.000
_cell.angle_alpha   90.00
_cell.angle_beta   90.00
_cell.angle_gamma   90.00
#
_symmetry.space_group_name_H-M   'P 1'
#
loop_
_entity.id
_entity.type
_entity.pdbx_description
1 polymer ?
#
loop_
_entity_poly.entity_id
_entity_poly.type
_entity_poly.pdbx_seq_one_letter_code
_entity_poly.pdbx_strand_id
1 'polypeptide(L)'
;MLKTIAAFDRIGEENAFAVLARAMQLAAQGRDIINLGIGQPDFRTPDFIVEAAIKALRDGHHGYTPAVGILPLREAVAADLGKRFAVKVSPDEVMIMPGGKPTMFMSVLMFGEPGADILYPDPGFPIYRSMIEYTGARPVPVPIREENNFAFSAEETLKLITPRTRLLILNSPANPTGGVTPKAEVDKLVAGLERFPDVAVMSDEIYDHMVYDGEKHVCLLAYPSIRDRLILLNGWSKTYAMTGWRLGYAVWPGKLYEYARKLAVNLHSCVNASTQYAGLAALTGPQDEPARMVAEFDKRRKFVVAGLNKLPGISCATPKGAFYAFPNIKRTGWKAKALASALLEDAGVALIGGPDFLADWLETHLGQIAKQASKPKERRAIRERRGSGAPRVIGCGLRERVRFAGIAGGPARRAAERNPEERWPGRPRCGWYRGPTSGCP
;
A
#
# COMPACT_ATOMS: atom_id res chain seq x y z
N MET A 1 -0.17 36.27 10.89
CA MET A 1 0.34 34.98 10.39
C MET A 1 -0.64 33.90 10.84
N LEU A 2 -1.14 33.07 9.92
CA LEU A 2 -2.01 31.95 10.26
C LEU A 2 -1.23 30.94 11.12
N LYS A 3 -1.86 30.44 12.19
CA LYS A 3 -1.30 29.39 13.05
C LYS A 3 -2.13 28.12 12.92
N THR A 4 -1.50 27.03 12.51
CA THR A 4 -2.05 25.68 12.58
C THR A 4 -1.75 25.06 13.94
N ILE A 5 -2.45 23.96 14.29
CA ILE A 5 -2.08 23.18 15.48
C ILE A 5 -0.77 22.44 15.23
N ALA A 6 0.02 22.24 16.28
CA ALA A 6 1.34 21.58 16.19
C ALA A 6 1.32 20.14 15.67
N ALA A 7 0.15 19.50 15.62
CA ALA A 7 0.00 18.17 15.02
C ALA A 7 0.40 18.14 13.54
N PHE A 8 0.14 19.23 12.79
CA PHE A 8 0.49 19.32 11.36
C PHE A 8 1.99 19.41 11.10
N ASP A 9 2.79 19.83 12.08
CA ASP A 9 4.26 19.86 11.96
C ASP A 9 4.88 18.44 12.08
N ARG A 10 4.09 17.47 12.57
CA ARG A 10 4.53 16.09 12.77
C ARG A 10 4.06 15.12 11.69
N ILE A 11 3.17 15.55 10.79
CA ILE A 11 2.68 14.66 9.72
C ILE A 11 3.75 14.48 8.64
N GLY A 12 4.08 13.24 8.33
CA GLY A 12 5.00 12.89 7.26
C GLY A 12 4.27 12.65 5.93
N GLU A 13 5.04 12.55 4.85
CA GLU A 13 4.54 12.25 3.50
C GLU A 13 5.09 10.92 2.98
N GLU A 14 4.33 10.28 2.09
CA GLU A 14 4.76 9.10 1.37
C GLU A 14 5.62 9.49 0.16
N ASN A 15 6.92 9.18 0.19
CA ASN A 15 7.87 9.53 -0.86
C ASN A 15 7.55 8.92 -2.25
N ALA A 16 6.72 7.89 -2.32
CA ALA A 16 6.35 7.24 -3.58
C ALA A 16 5.73 8.22 -4.58
N PHE A 17 4.91 9.17 -4.12
CA PHE A 17 4.29 10.17 -5.01
C PHE A 17 5.30 11.21 -5.51
N ALA A 18 6.29 11.58 -4.72
CA ALA A 18 7.36 12.48 -5.17
C ALA A 18 8.24 11.82 -6.24
N VAL A 19 8.59 10.54 -6.05
CA VAL A 19 9.31 9.75 -7.06
C VAL A 19 8.48 9.58 -8.33
N LEU A 20 7.17 9.30 -8.22
CA LEU A 20 6.26 9.22 -9.35
C LEU A 20 6.21 10.54 -10.13
N ALA A 21 6.04 11.67 -9.45
CA ALA A 21 6.00 12.99 -10.09
C ALA A 21 7.32 13.29 -10.84
N ARG A 22 8.48 12.97 -10.23
CA ARG A 22 9.77 13.14 -10.90
C ARG A 22 9.93 12.21 -12.11
N ALA A 23 9.52 10.95 -11.99
CA ALA A 23 9.53 9.99 -13.10
C ALA A 23 8.67 10.47 -14.28
N MET A 24 7.45 10.98 -14.01
CA MET A 24 6.55 11.57 -15.02
C MET A 24 7.18 12.81 -15.69
N GLN A 25 7.83 13.68 -14.92
CA GLN A 25 8.52 14.86 -15.47
C GLN A 25 9.64 14.45 -16.43
N LEU A 26 10.44 13.45 -16.07
CA LEU A 26 11.51 12.95 -16.93
C LEU A 26 10.98 12.26 -18.19
N ALA A 27 9.87 11.52 -18.06
CA ALA A 27 9.19 10.91 -19.21
C ALA A 27 8.62 11.96 -20.17
N ALA A 28 8.06 13.06 -19.67
CA ALA A 28 7.57 14.18 -20.46
C ALA A 28 8.71 14.90 -21.22
N GLN A 29 9.96 14.81 -20.73
CA GLN A 29 11.17 15.29 -21.40
C GLN A 29 11.71 14.30 -22.45
N GLY A 30 10.96 13.24 -22.78
CA GLY A 30 11.36 12.24 -23.77
C GLY A 30 12.27 11.13 -23.25
N ARG A 31 12.50 11.03 -21.95
CA ARG A 31 13.29 9.94 -21.36
C ARG A 31 12.46 8.66 -21.25
N ASP A 32 13.06 7.55 -21.58
CA ASP A 32 12.49 6.21 -21.38
C ASP A 32 12.62 5.82 -19.89
N ILE A 33 11.49 5.84 -19.15
CA ILE A 33 11.44 5.59 -17.71
C ILE A 33 10.76 4.25 -17.42
N ILE A 34 11.45 3.40 -16.67
CA ILE A 34 10.90 2.18 -16.09
C ILE A 34 10.46 2.51 -14.66
N ASN A 35 9.15 2.61 -14.44
CA ASN A 35 8.61 2.96 -13.14
C ASN A 35 8.28 1.72 -12.30
N LEU A 36 9.09 1.47 -11.28
CA LEU A 36 8.89 0.42 -10.26
C LEU A 36 8.63 1.04 -8.87
N GLY A 37 8.46 2.37 -8.79
CA GLY A 37 8.39 3.08 -7.52
C GLY A 37 7.01 3.08 -6.89
N ILE A 38 5.92 3.02 -7.68
CA ILE A 38 4.57 3.06 -7.11
C ILE A 38 4.01 1.65 -6.90
N GLY A 39 3.52 1.39 -5.68
CA GLY A 39 2.91 0.11 -5.29
C GLY A 39 1.51 -0.09 -5.91
N GLN A 40 1.44 -0.13 -7.23
CA GLN A 40 0.22 -0.31 -8.00
C GLN A 40 0.38 -1.48 -8.97
N PRO A 41 -0.59 -2.44 -9.02
CA PRO A 41 -0.66 -3.40 -10.10
C PRO A 41 -0.75 -2.69 -11.46
N ASP A 42 0.06 -3.10 -12.42
CA ASP A 42 0.08 -2.55 -13.79
C ASP A 42 -0.94 -3.21 -14.73
N PHE A 43 -1.76 -4.10 -14.19
CA PHE A 43 -2.89 -4.70 -14.89
C PHE A 43 -4.08 -3.72 -14.95
N ARG A 44 -4.92 -3.93 -15.95
CA ARG A 44 -6.24 -3.28 -16.00
C ARG A 44 -7.17 -3.96 -14.99
N THR A 45 -8.08 -3.20 -14.41
CA THR A 45 -9.22 -3.79 -13.68
C THR A 45 -9.98 -4.72 -14.64
N PRO A 46 -10.35 -5.95 -14.24
CA PRO A 46 -11.12 -6.86 -15.09
C PRO A 46 -12.39 -6.25 -15.67
N ASP A 47 -12.66 -6.50 -16.95
CA ASP A 47 -13.72 -5.84 -17.69
C ASP A 47 -15.10 -6.03 -17.06
N PHE A 48 -15.42 -7.23 -16.52
CA PHE A 48 -16.70 -7.48 -15.86
C PHE A 48 -16.94 -6.58 -14.64
N ILE A 49 -15.87 -6.16 -13.94
CA ILE A 49 -15.94 -5.21 -12.82
C ILE A 49 -16.23 -3.80 -13.35
N VAL A 50 -15.57 -3.42 -14.44
CA VAL A 50 -15.78 -2.12 -15.09
C VAL A 50 -17.22 -2.01 -15.60
N GLU A 51 -17.72 -3.03 -16.27
CA GLU A 51 -19.10 -3.09 -16.79
C GLU A 51 -20.16 -3.03 -15.67
N ALA A 52 -19.88 -3.63 -14.52
CA ALA A 52 -20.77 -3.52 -13.34
C ALA A 52 -20.88 -2.06 -12.84
N ALA A 53 -19.77 -1.31 -12.83
CA ALA A 53 -19.83 0.12 -12.48
C ALA A 53 -20.58 0.95 -13.51
N ILE A 54 -20.36 0.70 -14.80
CA ILE A 54 -21.07 1.36 -15.91
C ILE A 54 -22.58 1.08 -15.81
N LYS A 55 -22.93 -0.18 -15.57
CA LYS A 55 -24.32 -0.57 -15.36
C LYS A 55 -24.94 0.17 -14.17
N ALA A 56 -24.26 0.20 -13.03
CA ALA A 56 -24.75 0.91 -11.84
C ALA A 56 -25.02 2.40 -12.11
N LEU A 57 -24.13 3.06 -12.88
CA LEU A 57 -24.34 4.45 -13.29
C LEU A 57 -25.56 4.60 -14.21
N ARG A 58 -25.75 3.68 -15.18
CA ARG A 58 -26.92 3.70 -16.09
C ARG A 58 -28.22 3.39 -15.37
N ASP A 59 -28.17 2.55 -14.35
CA ASP A 59 -29.33 2.20 -13.51
C ASP A 59 -29.71 3.33 -12.52
N GLY A 60 -28.96 4.44 -12.48
CA GLY A 60 -29.29 5.60 -11.67
C GLY A 60 -28.75 5.58 -10.24
N HIS A 61 -27.75 4.73 -9.93
CA HIS A 61 -27.10 4.72 -8.62
C HIS A 61 -26.12 5.92 -8.46
N HIS A 62 -26.68 7.12 -8.37
CA HIS A 62 -25.94 8.39 -8.30
C HIS A 62 -26.00 9.05 -6.92
N GLY A 63 -26.96 8.66 -6.09
CA GLY A 63 -27.22 9.27 -4.79
C GLY A 63 -26.30 8.77 -3.69
N TYR A 64 -26.46 9.36 -2.51
CA TYR A 64 -25.81 8.87 -1.30
C TYR A 64 -26.21 7.42 -0.98
N THR A 65 -25.24 6.64 -0.53
CA THR A 65 -25.47 5.32 0.07
C THR A 65 -25.34 5.40 1.60
N PRO A 66 -25.72 4.35 2.34
CA PRO A 66 -25.38 4.30 3.75
C PRO A 66 -23.87 4.51 3.98
N ALA A 67 -23.53 5.25 5.04
CA ALA A 67 -22.13 5.59 5.36
C ALA A 67 -21.23 4.35 5.54
N VAL A 68 -21.83 3.25 5.99
CA VAL A 68 -21.15 1.95 6.17
C VAL A 68 -21.10 1.09 4.91
N GLY A 69 -21.67 1.58 3.81
CA GLY A 69 -21.75 0.88 2.52
C GLY A 69 -23.06 0.15 2.30
N ILE A 70 -23.33 -0.21 1.03
CA ILE A 70 -24.55 -0.94 0.64
C ILE A 70 -24.57 -2.34 1.26
N LEU A 71 -25.73 -2.78 1.71
CA LEU A 71 -25.88 -4.08 2.39
C LEU A 71 -25.41 -5.26 1.54
N PRO A 72 -25.77 -5.38 0.24
CA PRO A 72 -25.30 -6.50 -0.59
C PRO A 72 -23.77 -6.62 -0.64
N LEU A 73 -23.03 -5.50 -0.64
CA LEU A 73 -21.57 -5.55 -0.63
C LEU A 73 -21.01 -5.98 0.71
N ARG A 74 -21.62 -5.53 1.83
CA ARG A 74 -21.23 -5.96 3.19
C ARG A 74 -21.48 -7.46 3.40
N GLU A 75 -22.59 -7.97 2.88
CA GLU A 75 -22.94 -9.41 2.87
C GLU A 75 -21.94 -10.21 2.04
N ALA A 76 -21.56 -9.71 0.85
CA ALA A 76 -20.57 -10.37 -0.01
C ALA A 76 -19.18 -10.41 0.65
N VAL A 77 -18.75 -9.35 1.32
CA VAL A 77 -17.50 -9.34 2.10
C VAL A 77 -17.55 -10.37 3.23
N ALA A 78 -18.64 -10.41 4.00
CA ALA A 78 -18.80 -11.36 5.10
C ALA A 78 -18.78 -12.81 4.59
N ALA A 79 -19.43 -13.07 3.46
CA ALA A 79 -19.48 -14.40 2.83
C ALA A 79 -18.09 -14.82 2.28
N ASP A 80 -17.34 -13.90 1.64
CA ASP A 80 -15.99 -14.16 1.14
C ASP A 80 -15.03 -14.51 2.29
N LEU A 81 -15.02 -13.72 3.35
CA LEU A 81 -14.22 -14.00 4.54
C LEU A 81 -14.59 -15.34 5.18
N GLY A 82 -15.90 -15.64 5.28
CA GLY A 82 -16.39 -16.92 5.78
C GLY A 82 -15.93 -18.10 4.93
N LYS A 83 -16.01 -17.99 3.61
CA LYS A 83 -15.58 -19.03 2.66
C LYS A 83 -14.08 -19.28 2.70
N ARG A 84 -13.28 -18.21 2.75
CA ARG A 84 -11.81 -18.30 2.63
C ARG A 84 -11.13 -18.72 3.93
N PHE A 85 -11.64 -18.26 5.06
CA PHE A 85 -10.97 -18.40 6.36
C PHE A 85 -11.77 -19.21 7.40
N ALA A 86 -12.94 -19.74 7.02
CA ALA A 86 -13.84 -20.48 7.92
C ALA A 86 -14.25 -19.67 9.16
N VAL A 87 -14.41 -18.35 9.00
CA VAL A 87 -14.80 -17.43 10.08
C VAL A 87 -16.24 -16.97 9.92
N LYS A 88 -16.91 -16.69 11.03
CA LYS A 88 -18.24 -16.05 11.02
C LYS A 88 -18.07 -14.55 11.19
N VAL A 89 -18.49 -13.77 10.19
CA VAL A 89 -18.52 -12.30 10.22
C VAL A 89 -19.95 -11.85 9.95
N SER A 90 -20.48 -10.96 10.78
CA SER A 90 -21.77 -10.31 10.50
C SER A 90 -21.57 -9.21 9.46
N PRO A 91 -22.48 -9.02 8.50
CA PRO A 91 -22.49 -7.82 7.66
C PRO A 91 -22.50 -6.51 8.45
N ASP A 92 -22.99 -6.53 9.68
CA ASP A 92 -23.03 -5.37 10.58
C ASP A 92 -21.68 -5.07 11.26
N GLU A 93 -20.70 -5.97 11.16
CA GLU A 93 -19.31 -5.70 11.54
C GLU A 93 -18.52 -5.11 10.37
N VAL A 94 -19.01 -5.24 9.13
CA VAL A 94 -18.33 -4.80 7.90
C VAL A 94 -18.66 -3.36 7.59
N MET A 95 -17.64 -2.56 7.34
CA MET A 95 -17.74 -1.18 6.87
C MET A 95 -16.95 -0.99 5.58
N ILE A 96 -17.63 -0.53 4.53
CA ILE A 96 -17.01 -0.18 3.25
C ILE A 96 -16.34 1.18 3.38
N MET A 97 -15.11 1.29 2.88
CA MET A 97 -14.24 2.42 3.07
C MET A 97 -13.72 2.95 1.71
N PRO A 98 -13.39 4.24 1.57
CA PRO A 98 -12.76 4.76 0.35
C PRO A 98 -11.27 4.39 0.27
N GLY A 99 -10.99 3.08 0.12
CA GLY A 99 -9.68 2.44 0.21
C GLY A 99 -9.31 2.06 1.64
N GLY A 100 -8.11 1.50 1.84
CA GLY A 100 -7.65 1.05 3.16
C GLY A 100 -7.17 2.17 4.09
N LYS A 101 -6.60 3.26 3.55
CA LYS A 101 -6.01 4.34 4.37
C LYS A 101 -6.95 4.95 5.43
N PRO A 102 -8.23 5.21 5.16
CA PRO A 102 -9.13 5.74 6.20
C PRO A 102 -9.26 4.81 7.41
N THR A 103 -9.25 3.49 7.23
CA THR A 103 -9.26 2.56 8.36
C THR A 103 -8.02 2.69 9.24
N MET A 104 -6.82 2.81 8.62
CA MET A 104 -5.57 3.05 9.35
C MET A 104 -5.67 4.35 10.15
N PHE A 105 -6.13 5.42 9.49
CA PHE A 105 -6.29 6.74 10.07
C PHE A 105 -7.23 6.71 11.27
N MET A 106 -8.42 6.14 11.10
CA MET A 106 -9.42 6.01 12.17
C MET A 106 -8.92 5.18 13.34
N SER A 107 -8.23 4.06 13.07
CA SER A 107 -7.65 3.22 14.12
C SER A 107 -6.62 3.98 14.95
N VAL A 108 -5.71 4.69 14.29
CA VAL A 108 -4.68 5.48 15.00
C VAL A 108 -5.31 6.65 15.76
N LEU A 109 -6.34 7.33 15.19
CA LEU A 109 -7.04 8.41 15.89
C LEU A 109 -7.79 7.94 17.14
N MET A 110 -8.33 6.70 17.14
CA MET A 110 -9.06 6.15 18.30
C MET A 110 -8.15 5.85 19.50
N PHE A 111 -6.88 5.55 19.23
CA PHE A 111 -5.95 5.07 20.26
C PHE A 111 -4.73 5.96 20.47
N GLY A 112 -4.52 6.95 19.57
CA GLY A 112 -3.35 7.83 19.59
C GLY A 112 -3.63 9.12 20.35
N GLU A 113 -2.86 9.33 21.43
CA GLU A 113 -2.80 10.57 22.21
C GLU A 113 -1.41 10.75 22.81
N PRO A 114 -1.05 11.96 23.25
CA PRO A 114 0.20 12.15 24.00
C PRO A 114 0.30 11.23 25.22
N GLY A 115 1.39 10.49 25.31
CA GLY A 115 1.61 9.49 26.37
C GLY A 115 1.22 8.05 26.02
N ALA A 116 0.46 7.84 24.95
CA ALA A 116 0.16 6.50 24.44
C ALA A 116 1.32 5.97 23.58
N ASP A 117 1.51 4.65 23.57
CA ASP A 117 2.40 3.92 22.68
C ASP A 117 1.59 3.18 21.63
N ILE A 118 2.01 3.29 20.35
CA ILE A 118 1.44 2.50 19.26
C ILE A 118 2.57 1.72 18.59
N LEU A 119 2.46 0.40 18.58
CA LEU A 119 3.41 -0.50 17.94
C LEU A 119 3.08 -0.62 16.45
N TYR A 120 4.11 -0.56 15.59
CA TYR A 120 3.98 -0.66 14.14
C TYR A 120 5.16 -1.40 13.52
N PRO A 121 4.98 -2.13 12.37
CA PRO A 121 6.06 -2.86 11.73
C PRO A 121 7.12 -1.92 11.12
N ASP A 122 8.40 -2.21 11.35
CA ASP A 122 9.52 -1.45 10.81
C ASP A 122 10.64 -2.41 10.30
N PRO A 123 10.96 -2.40 8.97
CA PRO A 123 10.36 -1.56 7.92
C PRO A 123 8.89 -1.89 7.67
N GLY A 124 8.11 -0.84 7.38
CA GLY A 124 6.67 -0.94 7.15
C GLY A 124 6.15 0.18 6.25
N PHE A 125 4.84 0.21 6.07
CA PHE A 125 4.21 1.25 5.28
C PHE A 125 4.31 2.62 5.99
N PRO A 126 4.90 3.66 5.37
CA PRO A 126 5.27 4.93 6.04
C PRO A 126 4.11 5.65 6.72
N ILE A 127 2.88 5.41 6.25
CA ILE A 127 1.68 6.06 6.80
C ILE A 127 1.43 5.66 8.27
N TYR A 128 1.82 4.46 8.70
CA TYR A 128 1.65 4.06 10.09
C TYR A 128 2.36 5.03 11.03
N ARG A 129 3.67 5.21 10.87
CA ARG A 129 4.48 6.12 11.69
C ARG A 129 3.97 7.56 11.60
N SER A 130 3.75 8.06 10.39
CA SER A 130 3.26 9.42 10.15
C SER A 130 1.97 9.72 10.91
N MET A 131 1.01 8.79 10.89
CA MET A 131 -0.25 8.97 11.59
C MET A 131 -0.11 8.88 13.11
N ILE A 132 0.75 8.00 13.61
CA ILE A 132 1.05 7.89 15.04
C ILE A 132 1.64 9.22 15.55
N GLU A 133 2.66 9.73 14.87
CA GLU A 133 3.31 11.00 15.21
C GLU A 133 2.33 12.19 15.14
N TYR A 134 1.41 12.20 14.15
CA TYR A 134 0.38 13.22 14.05
C TYR A 134 -0.47 13.34 15.33
N THR A 135 -0.86 12.22 15.94
CA THR A 135 -1.66 12.22 17.17
C THR A 135 -0.88 12.65 18.42
N GLY A 136 0.44 12.66 18.36
CA GLY A 136 1.32 12.87 19.51
C GLY A 136 1.61 11.61 20.32
N ALA A 137 1.09 10.46 19.91
CA ALA A 137 1.46 9.16 20.46
C ALA A 137 2.91 8.83 20.09
N ARG A 138 3.56 7.98 20.89
CA ARG A 138 4.91 7.50 20.62
C ARG A 138 4.85 6.32 19.63
N PRO A 139 5.47 6.43 18.45
CA PRO A 139 5.66 5.30 17.54
C PRO A 139 6.68 4.33 18.12
N VAL A 140 6.31 3.06 18.28
CA VAL A 140 7.19 1.99 18.77
C VAL A 140 7.42 0.99 17.64
N PRO A 141 8.62 0.96 17.02
CA PRO A 141 8.89 0.07 15.90
C PRO A 141 8.97 -1.38 16.37
N VAL A 142 8.24 -2.26 15.69
CA VAL A 142 8.37 -3.72 15.77
C VAL A 142 9.37 -4.14 14.70
N PRO A 143 10.54 -4.69 15.05
CA PRO A 143 11.57 -5.00 14.08
C PRO A 143 11.12 -6.12 13.12
N ILE A 144 11.15 -5.83 11.82
CA ILE A 144 10.89 -6.80 10.74
C ILE A 144 12.23 -7.12 10.06
N ARG A 145 12.79 -8.29 10.35
CA ARG A 145 14.19 -8.63 10.03
C ARG A 145 14.32 -9.57 8.85
N GLU A 146 15.39 -9.36 8.05
CA GLU A 146 15.72 -10.21 6.88
C GLU A 146 16.00 -11.67 7.30
N GLU A 147 16.68 -11.88 8.43
CA GLU A 147 16.98 -13.21 8.97
C GLU A 147 15.73 -14.03 9.35
N ASN A 148 14.61 -13.35 9.60
CA ASN A 148 13.29 -13.97 9.82
C ASN A 148 12.42 -13.98 8.55
N ASN A 149 13.02 -13.85 7.36
CA ASN A 149 12.29 -13.69 6.09
C ASN A 149 11.27 -12.54 6.14
N PHE A 150 11.59 -11.48 6.88
CA PHE A 150 10.73 -10.33 7.10
C PHE A 150 9.36 -10.62 7.72
N ALA A 151 9.22 -11.73 8.44
CA ALA A 151 8.10 -11.96 9.35
C ALA A 151 8.37 -11.26 10.69
N PHE A 152 7.31 -10.87 11.40
CA PHE A 152 7.48 -10.40 12.77
C PHE A 152 7.82 -11.58 13.72
N SER A 153 8.53 -11.28 14.80
CA SER A 153 8.72 -12.18 15.92
C SER A 153 7.66 -11.89 16.99
N ALA A 154 6.87 -12.88 17.34
CA ALA A 154 5.88 -12.75 18.41
C ALA A 154 6.54 -12.40 19.75
N GLU A 155 7.68 -13.04 20.07
CA GLU A 155 8.41 -12.80 21.31
C GLU A 155 8.94 -11.36 21.39
N GLU A 156 9.59 -10.87 20.33
CA GLU A 156 10.08 -9.48 20.27
C GLU A 156 8.92 -8.49 20.36
N THR A 157 7.81 -8.74 19.61
CA THR A 157 6.63 -7.88 19.63
C THR A 157 6.01 -7.78 21.02
N LEU A 158 5.83 -8.91 21.71
CA LEU A 158 5.23 -8.93 23.05
C LEU A 158 6.10 -8.23 24.12
N LYS A 159 7.43 -8.28 23.98
CA LYS A 159 8.36 -7.57 24.86
C LYS A 159 8.26 -6.02 24.74
N LEU A 160 7.79 -5.52 23.60
CA LEU A 160 7.63 -4.09 23.38
C LEU A 160 6.34 -3.52 24.00
N ILE A 161 5.39 -4.38 24.38
CA ILE A 161 4.13 -3.95 24.99
C ILE A 161 4.39 -3.43 26.41
N THR A 162 3.88 -2.24 26.69
CA THR A 162 3.97 -1.57 27.99
C THR A 162 2.55 -1.19 28.46
N PRO A 163 2.37 -0.75 29.72
CA PRO A 163 1.08 -0.23 30.19
C PRO A 163 0.55 0.98 29.39
N ARG A 164 1.41 1.65 28.63
CA ARG A 164 1.02 2.75 27.73
C ARG A 164 0.59 2.29 26.34
N THR A 165 0.83 1.03 25.98
CA THR A 165 0.47 0.50 24.66
C THR A 165 -1.04 0.47 24.50
N ARG A 166 -1.56 1.07 23.42
CA ARG A 166 -2.97 1.14 23.10
C ARG A 166 -3.31 0.40 21.80
N LEU A 167 -2.40 0.35 20.85
CA LEU A 167 -2.63 -0.27 19.53
C LEU A 167 -1.38 -1.01 19.07
N LEU A 168 -1.56 -2.20 18.51
CA LEU A 168 -0.57 -2.95 17.74
C LEU A 168 -1.03 -3.02 16.29
N ILE A 169 -0.20 -2.54 15.38
CA ILE A 169 -0.41 -2.61 13.93
C ILE A 169 0.40 -3.77 13.36
N LEU A 170 -0.27 -4.65 12.64
CA LEU A 170 0.33 -5.78 11.91
C LEU A 170 0.06 -5.62 10.42
N ASN A 171 1.01 -6.04 9.59
CA ASN A 171 0.84 -6.08 8.13
C ASN A 171 1.46 -7.36 7.57
N SER A 172 0.62 -8.27 7.11
CA SER A 172 1.06 -9.53 6.48
C SER A 172 0.03 -9.98 5.44
N PRO A 173 0.46 -10.25 4.20
CA PRO A 173 1.81 -10.06 3.63
C PRO A 173 2.27 -8.61 3.69
N ALA A 174 3.56 -8.37 3.92
CA ALA A 174 4.09 -7.09 4.34
C ALA A 174 4.48 -6.15 3.18
N ASN A 175 4.18 -4.87 3.34
CA ASN A 175 4.72 -3.77 2.54
C ASN A 175 5.79 -3.04 3.37
N PRO A 176 7.05 -2.87 2.91
CA PRO A 176 7.56 -3.13 1.54
C PRO A 176 8.34 -4.44 1.38
N THR A 177 8.34 -5.33 2.35
CA THR A 177 9.30 -6.45 2.41
C THR A 177 8.85 -7.71 1.68
N GLY A 178 7.54 -7.89 1.49
CA GLY A 178 6.97 -9.12 0.96
C GLY A 178 7.03 -10.31 1.93
N GLY A 179 7.34 -10.07 3.20
CA GLY A 179 7.32 -11.10 4.25
C GLY A 179 5.90 -11.58 4.52
N VAL A 180 5.76 -12.88 4.79
CA VAL A 180 4.51 -13.51 5.24
C VAL A 180 4.76 -14.11 6.61
N THR A 181 3.93 -13.75 7.57
CA THR A 181 4.09 -14.24 8.93
C THR A 181 3.55 -15.67 9.04
N PRO A 182 4.38 -16.63 9.47
CA PRO A 182 3.95 -18.02 9.66
C PRO A 182 2.88 -18.14 10.74
N LYS A 183 1.98 -19.12 10.57
CA LYS A 183 0.90 -19.39 11.54
C LYS A 183 1.43 -19.57 12.98
N ALA A 184 2.55 -20.23 13.14
CA ALA A 184 3.16 -20.45 14.46
C ALA A 184 3.52 -19.14 15.19
N GLU A 185 3.97 -18.11 14.47
CA GLU A 185 4.25 -16.81 15.07
C GLU A 185 2.96 -16.03 15.38
N VAL A 186 1.93 -16.15 14.52
CA VAL A 186 0.61 -15.59 14.81
C VAL A 186 -0.01 -16.25 16.05
N ASP A 187 0.04 -17.58 16.15
CA ASP A 187 -0.47 -18.34 17.31
C ASP A 187 0.21 -17.89 18.62
N LYS A 188 1.53 -17.76 18.62
CA LYS A 188 2.29 -17.27 19.77
C LYS A 188 1.93 -15.84 20.14
N LEU A 189 1.79 -14.96 19.14
CA LEU A 189 1.42 -13.56 19.37
C LEU A 189 0.03 -13.49 20.01
N VAL A 190 -0.96 -14.16 19.43
CA VAL A 190 -2.35 -14.14 19.93
C VAL A 190 -2.43 -14.67 21.35
N ALA A 191 -1.79 -15.83 21.65
CA ALA A 191 -1.71 -16.36 23.00
C ALA A 191 -1.03 -15.39 23.98
N GLY A 192 0.04 -14.71 23.54
CA GLY A 192 0.72 -13.71 24.36
C GLY A 192 -0.11 -12.46 24.62
N LEU A 193 -0.97 -12.05 23.66
CA LEU A 193 -1.85 -10.89 23.77
C LEU A 193 -2.97 -11.07 24.80
N GLU A 194 -3.28 -12.27 25.24
CA GLU A 194 -4.24 -12.52 26.33
C GLU A 194 -3.85 -11.82 27.65
N ARG A 195 -2.54 -11.60 27.85
CA ARG A 195 -2.01 -10.85 29.01
C ARG A 195 -2.22 -9.33 28.89
N PHE A 196 -2.62 -8.83 27.72
CA PHE A 196 -2.74 -7.41 27.40
C PHE A 196 -4.13 -7.11 26.83
N PRO A 197 -5.22 -7.29 27.61
CA PRO A 197 -6.60 -7.19 27.11
C PRO A 197 -6.96 -5.78 26.60
N ASP A 198 -6.28 -4.74 27.04
CA ASP A 198 -6.53 -3.35 26.65
C ASP A 198 -5.81 -2.90 25.38
N VAL A 199 -4.98 -3.78 24.81
CA VAL A 199 -4.27 -3.48 23.54
C VAL A 199 -5.14 -3.88 22.37
N ALA A 200 -5.57 -2.89 21.56
CA ALA A 200 -6.25 -3.13 20.30
C ALA A 200 -5.26 -3.65 19.24
N VAL A 201 -5.75 -4.41 18.28
CA VAL A 201 -4.96 -4.92 17.15
C VAL A 201 -5.57 -4.43 15.85
N MET A 202 -4.77 -3.83 14.98
CA MET A 202 -5.14 -3.57 13.59
C MET A 202 -4.33 -4.48 12.68
N SER A 203 -5.02 -5.35 11.94
CA SER A 203 -4.42 -6.23 10.94
C SER A 203 -4.65 -5.69 9.55
N ASP A 204 -3.59 -5.24 8.89
CA ASP A 204 -3.61 -4.84 7.47
C ASP A 204 -3.31 -6.06 6.60
N GLU A 205 -4.36 -6.61 6.01
CA GLU A 205 -4.33 -7.84 5.21
C GLU A 205 -4.58 -7.56 3.71
N ILE A 206 -4.24 -6.36 3.24
CA ILE A 206 -4.52 -5.89 1.86
C ILE A 206 -3.89 -6.77 0.75
N TYR A 207 -2.91 -7.61 1.10
CA TYR A 207 -2.21 -8.52 0.18
C TYR A 207 -2.56 -10.00 0.41
N ASP A 208 -3.61 -10.33 1.12
CA ASP A 208 -4.01 -11.68 1.54
C ASP A 208 -4.18 -12.70 0.40
N HIS A 209 -4.48 -12.24 -0.83
CA HIS A 209 -4.52 -13.06 -2.05
C HIS A 209 -3.15 -13.25 -2.71
N MET A 210 -2.14 -12.49 -2.31
CA MET A 210 -0.82 -12.49 -2.95
C MET A 210 0.18 -13.22 -2.07
N VAL A 211 0.09 -14.54 -2.05
CA VAL A 211 1.02 -15.44 -1.37
C VAL A 211 1.56 -16.45 -2.37
N TYR A 212 2.80 -16.89 -2.20
CA TYR A 212 3.56 -17.70 -3.16
C TYR A 212 4.17 -18.93 -2.50
N ASP A 213 4.68 -19.85 -3.31
CA ASP A 213 5.44 -21.03 -2.88
C ASP A 213 4.69 -21.91 -1.87
N GLY A 214 3.35 -21.99 -1.98
CA GLY A 214 2.52 -22.79 -1.08
C GLY A 214 2.27 -22.18 0.30
N GLU A 215 2.76 -20.97 0.56
CA GLU A 215 2.44 -20.23 1.79
C GLU A 215 0.93 -19.94 1.88
N LYS A 216 0.44 -19.86 3.10
CA LYS A 216 -0.95 -19.52 3.38
C LYS A 216 -1.04 -18.25 4.19
N HIS A 217 -1.90 -17.34 3.77
CA HIS A 217 -2.24 -16.18 4.59
C HIS A 217 -3.01 -16.63 5.84
N VAL A 218 -2.65 -16.05 6.99
CA VAL A 218 -3.31 -16.29 8.26
C VAL A 218 -4.14 -15.06 8.62
N CYS A 219 -5.45 -15.15 8.42
CA CYS A 219 -6.37 -14.08 8.78
C CYS A 219 -6.58 -14.03 10.29
N LEU A 220 -6.40 -12.87 10.90
CA LEU A 220 -6.54 -12.72 12.35
C LEU A 220 -7.99 -12.85 12.84
N LEU A 221 -8.98 -12.73 11.95
CA LEU A 221 -10.37 -13.02 12.29
C LEU A 221 -10.62 -14.47 12.74
N ALA A 222 -9.70 -15.39 12.41
CA ALA A 222 -9.76 -16.79 12.84
C ALA A 222 -9.46 -17.00 14.34
N TYR A 223 -9.10 -15.94 15.08
CA TYR A 223 -8.74 -16.02 16.50
C TYR A 223 -9.81 -15.36 17.39
N PRO A 224 -10.73 -16.14 17.98
CA PRO A 224 -11.82 -15.60 18.80
C PRO A 224 -11.37 -14.78 20.01
N SER A 225 -10.21 -15.11 20.61
CA SER A 225 -9.68 -14.46 21.82
C SER A 225 -9.31 -12.99 21.65
N ILE A 226 -9.17 -12.50 20.42
CA ILE A 226 -8.88 -11.09 20.12
C ILE A 226 -9.95 -10.38 19.31
N ARG A 227 -11.06 -11.07 18.97
CA ARG A 227 -12.13 -10.54 18.08
C ARG A 227 -12.77 -9.26 18.60
N ASP A 228 -12.90 -9.10 19.90
CA ASP A 228 -13.53 -7.95 20.55
C ASP A 228 -12.70 -6.65 20.48
N ARG A 229 -11.46 -6.73 19.98
CA ARG A 229 -10.50 -5.62 19.87
C ARG A 229 -9.67 -5.67 18.57
N LEU A 230 -10.05 -6.53 17.63
CA LEU A 230 -9.40 -6.67 16.34
C LEU A 230 -10.09 -5.80 15.29
N ILE A 231 -9.32 -4.97 14.61
CA ILE A 231 -9.73 -4.20 13.43
C ILE A 231 -9.02 -4.85 12.25
N LEU A 232 -9.79 -5.48 11.34
CA LEU A 232 -9.23 -5.99 10.10
C LEU A 232 -9.41 -4.96 8.99
N LEU A 233 -8.34 -4.71 8.25
CA LEU A 233 -8.32 -3.87 7.05
C LEU A 233 -8.01 -4.71 5.82
N ASN A 234 -8.81 -4.53 4.76
CA ASN A 234 -8.56 -5.14 3.46
C ASN A 234 -9.23 -4.31 2.34
N GLY A 235 -9.23 -4.79 1.10
CA GLY A 235 -9.89 -4.11 -0.01
C GLY A 235 -9.50 -4.63 -1.38
N TRP A 236 -10.02 -3.95 -2.40
CA TRP A 236 -9.94 -4.37 -3.81
C TRP A 236 -8.70 -3.84 -4.53
N SER A 237 -8.00 -2.87 -3.94
CA SER A 237 -6.92 -2.12 -4.61
C SER A 237 -5.85 -2.99 -5.24
N LYS A 238 -5.49 -4.12 -4.59
CA LYS A 238 -4.35 -4.94 -5.00
C LYS A 238 -4.80 -6.17 -5.75
N THR A 239 -5.70 -6.96 -5.19
CA THR A 239 -6.20 -8.21 -5.77
C THR A 239 -6.88 -8.02 -7.12
N TYR A 240 -7.62 -6.91 -7.28
CA TYR A 240 -8.42 -6.65 -8.49
C TYR A 240 -7.89 -5.48 -9.34
N ALA A 241 -6.65 -5.02 -9.10
CA ALA A 241 -6.06 -3.87 -9.78
C ALA A 241 -6.96 -2.60 -9.75
N MET A 242 -7.54 -2.32 -8.57
CA MET A 242 -8.53 -1.25 -8.37
C MET A 242 -7.98 -0.10 -7.50
N THR A 243 -6.70 0.26 -7.63
CA THR A 243 -6.08 1.29 -6.78
C THR A 243 -6.75 2.66 -6.94
N GLY A 244 -7.10 3.06 -8.16
CA GLY A 244 -7.78 4.32 -8.49
C GLY A 244 -9.26 4.36 -8.14
N TRP A 245 -9.92 3.22 -7.94
CA TRP A 245 -11.33 3.13 -7.59
C TRP A 245 -11.64 3.54 -6.15
N ARG A 246 -10.62 3.58 -5.30
CA ARG A 246 -10.74 3.94 -3.88
C ARG A 246 -11.78 3.11 -3.13
N LEU A 247 -11.65 1.79 -3.18
CA LEU A 247 -12.54 0.85 -2.51
C LEU A 247 -11.75 -0.07 -1.57
N GLY A 248 -12.19 -0.14 -0.34
CA GLY A 248 -11.69 -1.01 0.71
C GLY A 248 -12.79 -1.36 1.69
N TYR A 249 -12.47 -2.18 2.66
CA TYR A 249 -13.36 -2.47 3.77
C TYR A 249 -12.58 -2.69 5.06
N ALA A 250 -13.27 -2.58 6.17
CA ALA A 250 -12.80 -2.99 7.47
C ALA A 250 -13.85 -3.84 8.18
N VAL A 251 -13.38 -4.79 8.99
CA VAL A 251 -14.22 -5.49 9.97
C VAL A 251 -13.88 -4.89 11.33
N TRP A 252 -14.88 -4.31 11.98
CA TRP A 252 -14.74 -3.62 13.24
C TRP A 252 -15.35 -4.42 14.38
N PRO A 253 -14.71 -4.49 15.55
CA PRO A 253 -15.35 -5.06 16.72
C PRO A 253 -16.50 -4.14 17.18
N GLY A 254 -17.59 -4.72 17.70
CA GLY A 254 -18.82 -4.01 17.99
C GLY A 254 -18.64 -2.75 18.85
N LYS A 255 -17.73 -2.79 19.83
CA LYS A 255 -17.42 -1.63 20.69
C LYS A 255 -16.84 -0.44 19.92
N LEU A 256 -16.10 -0.68 18.82
CA LEU A 256 -15.44 0.36 18.03
C LEU A 256 -16.24 0.77 16.80
N TYR A 257 -17.19 -0.08 16.36
CA TYR A 257 -17.97 0.13 15.15
C TYR A 257 -18.70 1.49 15.13
N GLU A 258 -19.35 1.86 16.23
CA GLU A 258 -20.08 3.13 16.31
C GLU A 258 -19.16 4.36 16.23
N TYR A 259 -17.96 4.29 16.79
CA TYR A 259 -16.98 5.36 16.64
C TYR A 259 -16.48 5.45 15.20
N ALA A 260 -16.17 4.31 14.58
CA ALA A 260 -15.79 4.25 13.18
C ALA A 260 -16.89 4.79 12.25
N ARG A 261 -18.16 4.44 12.50
CA ARG A 261 -19.32 4.94 11.76
C ARG A 261 -19.46 6.47 11.88
N LYS A 262 -19.30 7.02 13.08
CA LYS A 262 -19.33 8.48 13.29
C LYS A 262 -18.19 9.16 12.52
N LEU A 263 -16.98 8.61 12.58
CA LEU A 263 -15.85 9.13 11.82
C LEU A 263 -16.10 9.04 10.30
N ALA A 264 -16.63 7.93 9.80
CA ALA A 264 -16.96 7.76 8.38
C ALA A 264 -17.98 8.81 7.90
N VAL A 265 -19.07 9.04 8.65
CA VAL A 265 -20.06 10.08 8.34
C VAL A 265 -19.41 11.47 8.24
N ASN A 266 -18.55 11.82 9.19
CA ASN A 266 -17.93 13.15 9.24
C ASN A 266 -16.78 13.31 8.23
N LEU A 267 -16.08 12.23 7.86
CA LEU A 267 -14.90 12.29 7.00
C LEU A 267 -15.27 12.23 5.52
N HIS A 268 -16.18 11.33 5.13
CA HIS A 268 -16.46 11.07 3.70
C HIS A 268 -17.93 10.77 3.39
N SER A 269 -18.83 10.87 4.35
CA SER A 269 -20.29 10.61 4.23
C SER A 269 -20.62 9.19 3.77
N CYS A 270 -20.18 8.79 2.57
CA CYS A 270 -20.31 7.43 2.01
C CYS A 270 -19.25 7.18 0.94
N VAL A 271 -19.07 5.93 0.56
CA VAL A 271 -18.24 5.54 -0.60
C VAL A 271 -19.06 5.71 -1.88
N ASN A 272 -18.39 6.03 -2.99
CA ASN A 272 -19.01 6.16 -4.31
C ASN A 272 -19.90 4.93 -4.63
N ALA A 273 -21.15 5.20 -5.02
CA ALA A 273 -22.15 4.16 -5.23
C ALA A 273 -21.75 3.17 -6.33
N SER A 274 -21.40 3.64 -7.53
CA SER A 274 -21.03 2.78 -8.66
C SER A 274 -19.80 1.92 -8.37
N THR A 275 -18.85 2.47 -7.60
CA THR A 275 -17.67 1.72 -7.14
C THR A 275 -18.04 0.57 -6.19
N GLN A 276 -19.06 0.72 -5.36
CA GLN A 276 -19.52 -0.34 -4.48
C GLN A 276 -20.16 -1.49 -5.28
N TYR A 277 -20.92 -1.21 -6.33
CA TYR A 277 -21.46 -2.24 -7.24
C TYR A 277 -20.34 -2.95 -8.01
N ALA A 278 -19.30 -2.23 -8.42
CA ALA A 278 -18.10 -2.84 -8.99
C ALA A 278 -17.40 -3.79 -7.98
N GLY A 279 -17.29 -3.38 -6.72
CA GLY A 279 -16.72 -4.21 -5.66
C GLY A 279 -17.56 -5.47 -5.38
N LEU A 280 -18.88 -5.37 -5.45
CA LEU A 280 -19.79 -6.50 -5.35
C LEU A 280 -19.53 -7.49 -6.50
N ALA A 281 -19.49 -7.01 -7.75
CA ALA A 281 -19.18 -7.83 -8.91
C ALA A 281 -17.80 -8.50 -8.80
N ALA A 282 -16.80 -7.80 -8.26
CA ALA A 282 -15.45 -8.34 -8.06
C ALA A 282 -15.45 -9.55 -7.13
N LEU A 283 -16.22 -9.53 -6.03
CA LEU A 283 -16.28 -10.63 -5.07
C LEU A 283 -17.14 -11.79 -5.54
N THR A 284 -18.23 -11.50 -6.29
CA THR A 284 -19.22 -12.52 -6.69
C THR A 284 -19.00 -13.07 -8.10
N GLY A 285 -18.18 -12.39 -8.90
CA GLY A 285 -17.85 -12.77 -10.27
C GLY A 285 -16.68 -13.75 -10.39
N PRO A 286 -16.23 -14.00 -11.64
CA PRO A 286 -15.12 -14.90 -11.94
C PRO A 286 -13.81 -14.47 -11.24
N GLN A 287 -13.05 -15.44 -10.72
CA GLN A 287 -11.78 -15.21 -10.03
C GLN A 287 -10.53 -15.57 -10.86
N ASP A 288 -10.72 -15.94 -12.13
CA ASP A 288 -9.63 -16.35 -13.03
C ASP A 288 -8.66 -15.21 -13.33
N GLU A 289 -9.17 -13.97 -13.53
CA GLU A 289 -8.35 -12.81 -13.81
C GLU A 289 -7.45 -12.43 -12.59
N PRO A 290 -7.97 -12.31 -11.36
CA PRO A 290 -7.14 -12.13 -10.18
C PRO A 290 -6.09 -13.24 -10.01
N ALA A 291 -6.47 -14.50 -10.19
CA ALA A 291 -5.55 -15.63 -10.10
C ALA A 291 -4.43 -15.53 -11.17
N ARG A 292 -4.75 -15.14 -12.40
CA ARG A 292 -3.79 -14.90 -13.47
C ARG A 292 -2.82 -13.76 -13.13
N MET A 293 -3.31 -12.66 -12.54
CA MET A 293 -2.45 -11.56 -12.09
C MET A 293 -1.46 -12.01 -11.02
N VAL A 294 -1.91 -12.80 -10.03
CA VAL A 294 -1.04 -13.35 -8.99
C VAL A 294 0.00 -14.28 -9.58
N ALA A 295 -0.36 -15.16 -10.52
CA ALA A 295 0.58 -16.04 -11.21
C ALA A 295 1.64 -15.25 -12.01
N GLU A 296 1.25 -14.14 -12.63
CA GLU A 296 2.19 -13.27 -13.34
C GLU A 296 3.13 -12.53 -12.37
N PHE A 297 2.62 -12.04 -11.22
CA PHE A 297 3.47 -11.48 -10.18
C PHE A 297 4.49 -12.49 -9.65
N ASP A 298 4.11 -13.77 -9.51
CA ASP A 298 5.04 -14.82 -9.10
C ASP A 298 6.19 -15.02 -10.10
N LYS A 299 5.88 -15.02 -11.42
CA LYS A 299 6.90 -15.09 -12.46
C LYS A 299 7.86 -13.90 -12.39
N ARG A 300 7.31 -12.68 -12.26
CA ARG A 300 8.10 -11.44 -12.16
C ARG A 300 8.96 -11.43 -10.90
N ARG A 301 8.41 -11.85 -9.76
CA ARG A 301 9.12 -12.02 -8.49
C ARG A 301 10.36 -12.89 -8.66
N LYS A 302 10.19 -14.10 -9.20
CA LYS A 302 11.28 -15.05 -9.44
C LYS A 302 12.35 -14.47 -10.36
N PHE A 303 11.94 -13.80 -11.44
CA PHE A 303 12.84 -13.17 -12.40
C PHE A 303 13.64 -12.03 -11.76
N VAL A 304 12.96 -11.11 -11.06
CA VAL A 304 13.58 -9.93 -10.44
C VAL A 304 14.55 -10.35 -9.33
N VAL A 305 14.15 -11.26 -8.43
CA VAL A 305 15.01 -11.73 -7.34
C VAL A 305 16.25 -12.44 -7.88
N ALA A 306 16.08 -13.32 -8.87
CA ALA A 306 17.23 -13.98 -9.51
C ALA A 306 18.17 -12.98 -10.22
N GLY A 307 17.63 -11.91 -10.79
CA GLY A 307 18.39 -10.82 -11.39
C GLY A 307 19.17 -10.00 -10.36
N LEU A 308 18.51 -9.57 -9.29
CA LEU A 308 19.12 -8.79 -8.21
C LEU A 308 20.27 -9.54 -7.52
N ASN A 309 20.09 -10.83 -7.24
CA ASN A 309 21.11 -11.65 -6.59
C ASN A 309 22.36 -11.93 -7.46
N LYS A 310 22.33 -11.57 -8.76
CA LYS A 310 23.52 -11.62 -9.64
C LYS A 310 24.31 -10.31 -9.65
N LEU A 311 23.80 -9.24 -9.03
CA LEU A 311 24.46 -7.95 -9.00
C LEU A 311 25.46 -7.88 -7.85
N PRO A 312 26.69 -7.34 -8.10
CA PRO A 312 27.70 -7.20 -7.06
C PRO A 312 27.20 -6.35 -5.88
N GLY A 313 27.34 -6.86 -4.67
CA GLY A 313 27.00 -6.13 -3.44
C GLY A 313 25.50 -6.07 -3.13
N ILE A 314 24.64 -6.70 -3.94
CA ILE A 314 23.19 -6.77 -3.72
C ILE A 314 22.79 -8.20 -3.34
N SER A 315 21.89 -8.33 -2.37
CA SER A 315 21.19 -9.58 -2.08
C SER A 315 19.71 -9.28 -1.87
N CYS A 316 18.84 -10.20 -2.26
CA CYS A 316 17.39 -10.06 -2.09
C CYS A 316 16.84 -11.38 -1.60
N ALA A 317 16.28 -11.39 -0.39
CA ALA A 317 15.49 -12.51 0.09
C ALA A 317 14.27 -12.69 -0.84
N THR A 318 13.88 -13.95 -1.09
CA THR A 318 12.72 -14.21 -1.94
C THR A 318 11.44 -13.89 -1.18
N PRO A 319 10.67 -12.84 -1.58
CA PRO A 319 9.44 -12.48 -0.90
C PRO A 319 8.43 -13.62 -0.99
N LYS A 320 7.71 -13.89 0.07
CA LYS A 320 6.68 -14.93 0.14
C LYS A 320 5.27 -14.41 -0.15
N GLY A 321 5.11 -13.10 -0.17
CA GLY A 321 3.83 -12.45 -0.45
C GLY A 321 3.98 -11.05 -1.03
N ALA A 322 2.84 -10.39 -1.28
CA ALA A 322 2.72 -9.10 -1.93
C ALA A 322 3.39 -9.07 -3.33
N PHE A 323 3.78 -7.92 -3.84
CA PHE A 323 4.49 -7.77 -5.12
C PHE A 323 5.73 -6.87 -5.01
N TYR A 324 6.38 -6.89 -3.85
CA TYR A 324 7.58 -6.10 -3.59
C TYR A 324 8.83 -6.97 -3.62
N ALA A 325 9.92 -6.41 -4.13
CA ALA A 325 11.26 -6.92 -3.91
C ALA A 325 12.01 -5.90 -3.03
N PHE A 326 12.61 -6.36 -1.94
CA PHE A 326 13.27 -5.53 -0.95
C PHE A 326 14.76 -5.90 -0.83
N PRO A 327 15.61 -5.42 -1.76
CA PRO A 327 17.00 -5.81 -1.83
C PRO A 327 17.84 -5.17 -0.73
N ASN A 328 18.72 -5.95 -0.15
CA ASN A 328 19.80 -5.53 0.73
C ASN A 328 20.95 -4.99 -0.12
N ILE A 329 21.28 -3.71 0.06
CA ILE A 329 22.33 -3.00 -0.70
C ILE A 329 23.56 -2.65 0.14
N LYS A 330 23.64 -3.13 1.40
CA LYS A 330 24.72 -2.78 2.35
C LYS A 330 26.10 -2.89 1.74
N ARG A 331 26.37 -3.98 1.02
CA ARG A 331 27.68 -4.25 0.45
C ARG A 331 28.01 -3.37 -0.76
N THR A 332 27.08 -2.59 -1.27
CA THR A 332 27.35 -1.62 -2.36
C THR A 332 28.00 -0.34 -1.83
N GLY A 333 27.91 -0.06 -0.53
CA GLY A 333 28.36 1.20 0.08
C GLY A 333 27.45 2.40 -0.23
N TRP A 334 26.34 2.22 -0.93
CA TRP A 334 25.39 3.29 -1.23
C TRP A 334 24.33 3.44 -0.13
N LYS A 335 23.93 4.68 0.14
CA LYS A 335 22.68 4.97 0.86
C LYS A 335 21.51 4.72 -0.09
N ALA A 336 20.43 4.10 0.38
CA ALA A 336 19.29 3.70 -0.47
C ALA A 336 18.66 4.88 -1.23
N LYS A 337 18.44 6.02 -0.58
CA LYS A 337 17.91 7.23 -1.23
C LYS A 337 18.84 7.76 -2.33
N ALA A 338 20.14 7.76 -2.09
CA ALA A 338 21.12 8.21 -3.08
C ALA A 338 21.18 7.25 -4.28
N LEU A 339 21.14 5.93 -4.04
CA LEU A 339 21.09 4.94 -5.11
C LEU A 339 19.80 5.04 -5.93
N ALA A 340 18.65 5.17 -5.29
CA ALA A 340 17.36 5.34 -5.97
C ALA A 340 17.35 6.59 -6.86
N SER A 341 17.89 7.72 -6.34
CA SER A 341 18.03 8.96 -7.11
C SER A 341 18.94 8.81 -8.32
N ALA A 342 20.10 8.16 -8.16
CA ALA A 342 21.04 7.92 -9.26
C ALA A 342 20.43 6.97 -10.31
N LEU A 343 19.71 5.93 -9.90
CA LEU A 343 19.03 5.01 -10.83
C LEU A 343 17.94 5.73 -11.65
N LEU A 344 17.19 6.63 -11.04
CA LEU A 344 16.19 7.42 -11.74
C LEU A 344 16.85 8.42 -12.73
N GLU A 345 17.82 9.20 -12.25
CA GLU A 345 18.41 10.28 -13.04
C GLU A 345 19.37 9.76 -14.11
N ASP A 346 20.14 8.71 -13.86
CA ASP A 346 21.17 8.22 -14.79
C ASP A 346 20.65 7.07 -15.66
N ALA A 347 19.89 6.13 -15.08
CA ALA A 347 19.43 4.92 -15.75
C ALA A 347 17.95 4.93 -16.17
N GLY A 348 17.15 5.90 -15.74
CA GLY A 348 15.73 5.96 -16.02
C GLY A 348 14.93 4.87 -15.30
N VAL A 349 15.39 4.40 -14.13
CA VAL A 349 14.67 3.40 -13.31
C VAL A 349 14.20 4.05 -12.03
N ALA A 350 12.89 4.26 -11.92
CA ALA A 350 12.27 4.80 -10.73
C ALA A 350 12.08 3.70 -9.68
N LEU A 351 12.70 3.86 -8.54
CA LEU A 351 12.58 3.01 -7.36
C LEU A 351 12.29 3.88 -6.14
N ILE A 352 11.70 3.30 -5.10
CA ILE A 352 11.61 3.97 -3.81
C ILE A 352 12.86 3.57 -3.03
N GLY A 353 13.78 4.52 -2.85
CA GLY A 353 14.77 4.40 -1.80
C GLY A 353 14.00 4.53 -0.49
N GLY A 354 13.95 3.47 0.30
CA GLY A 354 13.24 3.51 1.57
C GLY A 354 13.65 4.79 2.32
N PRO A 355 12.68 5.64 2.70
CA PRO A 355 13.02 6.74 3.58
C PRO A 355 13.57 6.10 4.84
N ASP A 356 14.26 6.71 5.63
CA ASP A 356 14.64 6.42 7.01
C ASP A 356 14.73 4.94 7.48
N PHE A 357 13.94 4.00 6.93
CA PHE A 357 13.97 2.57 7.29
C PHE A 357 15.27 1.88 6.90
N LEU A 358 15.77 2.14 5.70
CA LEU A 358 17.11 1.70 5.33
C LEU A 358 18.18 2.57 6.02
N ALA A 359 17.87 3.81 6.40
CA ALA A 359 18.77 4.66 7.15
C ALA A 359 18.93 4.18 8.61
N ASP A 360 17.88 3.87 9.32
CA ASP A 360 17.98 3.37 10.72
C ASP A 360 18.63 1.98 10.76
N TRP A 361 18.26 1.09 9.84
CA TRP A 361 18.88 -0.22 9.73
C TRP A 361 20.33 -0.13 9.21
N LEU A 362 20.63 0.86 8.37
CA LEU A 362 21.97 1.19 7.89
C LEU A 362 22.76 2.02 8.93
N GLU A 363 22.17 2.93 9.67
CA GLU A 363 22.87 3.74 10.67
C GLU A 363 23.42 2.92 11.83
N THR A 364 22.70 1.88 12.27
CA THR A 364 23.23 0.96 13.29
C THR A 364 24.49 0.21 12.80
N HIS A 365 24.68 0.08 11.48
CA HIS A 365 25.82 -0.60 10.86
C HIS A 365 26.74 0.31 10.03
N LEU A 366 26.28 1.52 9.63
CA LEU A 366 27.04 2.47 8.82
C LEU A 366 27.93 3.41 9.63
N GLY A 367 27.79 3.48 10.94
CA GLY A 367 28.77 4.16 11.80
C GLY A 367 30.21 3.65 11.58
N GLN A 368 30.35 2.42 11.07
CA GLN A 368 31.63 1.83 10.67
C GLN A 368 31.98 2.15 9.20
N ILE A 369 31.02 2.28 8.28
CA ILE A 369 31.24 2.51 6.85
C ILE A 369 31.43 4.01 6.54
N ALA A 370 30.73 4.91 7.23
CA ALA A 370 30.92 6.36 7.09
C ALA A 370 32.34 6.79 7.49
N LYS A 371 32.97 6.09 8.44
CA LYS A 371 34.41 6.31 8.78
C LYS A 371 35.36 5.86 7.66
N GLN A 372 34.98 4.96 6.77
CA GLN A 372 35.78 4.52 5.63
C GLN A 372 35.55 5.40 4.37
N ALA A 373 34.31 5.88 4.16
CA ALA A 373 33.96 6.75 3.02
C ALA A 373 34.46 8.20 3.16
N SER A 374 34.91 8.63 4.33
CA SER A 374 35.45 9.97 4.58
C SER A 374 36.94 10.13 4.21
N LYS A 375 37.61 9.09 3.71
CA LYS A 375 39.01 9.17 3.28
C LYS A 375 39.14 9.91 1.93
N PRO A 376 39.94 10.98 1.83
CA PRO A 376 40.01 11.87 0.66
C PRO A 376 40.39 11.20 -0.69
N LYS A 377 41.04 10.05 -0.65
CA LYS A 377 41.49 9.32 -1.85
C LYS A 377 40.35 8.72 -2.69
N GLU A 378 39.23 8.34 -2.09
CA GLU A 378 38.12 7.72 -2.84
C GLU A 378 37.26 8.74 -3.58
N ARG A 379 37.12 9.97 -3.07
CA ARG A 379 36.39 11.03 -3.79
C ARG A 379 37.09 11.44 -5.10
N ARG A 380 38.41 11.31 -5.17
CA ARG A 380 39.18 11.62 -6.39
C ARG A 380 39.00 10.54 -7.44
N ALA A 381 38.99 9.26 -7.03
CA ALA A 381 38.76 8.12 -7.93
C ALA A 381 37.35 8.10 -8.56
N ILE A 382 36.33 8.54 -7.81
CA ILE A 382 34.95 8.65 -8.31
C ILE A 382 34.82 9.83 -9.30
N ARG A 383 35.56 10.93 -9.06
CA ARG A 383 35.56 12.11 -9.95
C ARG A 383 36.37 11.88 -11.21
N GLU A 384 37.45 11.12 -11.13
CA GLU A 384 38.28 10.72 -12.29
C GLU A 384 37.63 9.61 -13.14
N ARG A 385 36.84 8.72 -12.52
CA ARG A 385 35.98 7.74 -13.25
C ARG A 385 34.79 8.37 -13.97
N ARG A 386 34.39 9.60 -13.62
CA ARG A 386 33.42 10.40 -14.41
C ARG A 386 34.00 10.93 -15.73
N GLY A 387 35.33 10.99 -15.85
CA GLY A 387 36.04 11.41 -17.09
C GLY A 387 36.44 10.27 -18.03
N SER A 388 36.37 9.02 -17.62
CA SER A 388 36.71 7.84 -18.42
C SER A 388 35.62 6.79 -18.35
N GLY A 389 34.59 6.96 -19.12
CA GLY A 389 33.73 5.96 -19.76
C GLY A 389 33.39 4.68 -19.00
N ALA A 390 33.00 4.67 -17.69
CA ALA A 390 32.28 3.54 -17.09
C ALA A 390 31.79 3.92 -15.67
N PRO A 391 30.51 3.90 -15.46
CA PRO A 391 29.77 2.73 -15.04
C PRO A 391 28.49 2.52 -15.87
N ARG A 392 28.62 2.13 -17.12
CA ARG A 392 27.50 1.67 -17.95
C ARG A 392 26.98 0.29 -17.54
N VAL A 393 27.70 -0.44 -16.66
CA VAL A 393 27.44 -1.85 -16.41
C VAL A 393 26.24 -2.11 -15.50
N ILE A 394 25.98 -1.26 -14.50
CA ILE A 394 24.85 -1.50 -13.57
C ILE A 394 23.52 -1.05 -14.20
N GLY A 395 23.53 0.08 -14.91
CA GLY A 395 22.33 0.60 -15.56
C GLY A 395 21.89 -0.23 -16.78
N CYS A 396 22.85 -0.69 -17.60
CA CYS A 396 22.54 -1.47 -18.78
C CYS A 396 22.03 -2.88 -18.44
N GLY A 397 22.65 -3.56 -17.49
CA GLY A 397 22.20 -4.89 -17.06
C GLY A 397 20.83 -4.89 -16.38
N LEU A 398 20.55 -3.89 -15.59
CA LEU A 398 19.22 -3.73 -14.95
C LEU A 398 18.17 -3.32 -15.99
N ARG A 399 18.51 -2.41 -16.89
CA ARG A 399 17.62 -1.93 -17.94
C ARG A 399 17.22 -3.01 -18.93
N GLU A 400 18.15 -3.82 -19.39
CA GLU A 400 17.84 -4.94 -20.29
C GLU A 400 17.03 -6.03 -19.58
N ARG A 401 17.36 -6.35 -18.33
CA ARG A 401 16.65 -7.40 -17.57
C ARG A 401 15.26 -6.98 -17.12
N VAL A 402 15.04 -5.70 -16.80
CA VAL A 402 13.72 -5.18 -16.48
C VAL A 402 12.86 -5.01 -17.73
N ARG A 403 13.44 -4.66 -18.90
CA ARG A 403 12.71 -4.67 -20.18
C ARG A 403 12.15 -6.05 -20.52
N PHE A 404 12.93 -7.12 -20.31
CA PHE A 404 12.42 -8.48 -20.54
C PHE A 404 11.28 -8.87 -19.60
N ALA A 405 11.25 -8.36 -18.36
CA ALA A 405 10.14 -8.60 -17.43
C ALA A 405 8.85 -7.82 -17.77
N GLY A 406 8.96 -6.69 -18.48
CA GLY A 406 7.82 -5.86 -18.91
C GLY A 406 7.22 -6.21 -20.28
N ILE A 407 7.91 -7.03 -21.11
CA ILE A 407 7.52 -7.27 -22.50
C ILE A 407 6.56 -8.47 -22.67
N ALA A 408 6.19 -9.18 -21.60
CA ALA A 408 5.18 -10.24 -21.67
C ALA A 408 3.73 -9.75 -21.55
N GLY A 409 3.47 -8.46 -21.77
CA GLY A 409 2.11 -7.87 -21.79
C GLY A 409 1.79 -7.26 -23.15
N GLY A 410 0.98 -7.94 -23.92
CA GLY A 410 0.38 -7.78 -25.22
C GLY A 410 0.27 -6.43 -25.93
N PRO A 411 -0.23 -6.40 -27.16
CA PRO A 411 0.08 -5.37 -28.16
C PRO A 411 -0.73 -4.07 -27.93
N ALA A 412 -0.08 -3.05 -27.44
CA ALA A 412 -0.58 -1.69 -27.52
C ALA A 412 0.19 -0.91 -28.59
N ARG A 413 0.08 -1.35 -29.86
CA ARG A 413 0.40 -0.52 -31.03
C ARG A 413 -0.59 -0.82 -32.13
N ARG A 414 -1.70 -0.15 -32.12
CA ARG A 414 -2.46 0.40 -33.25
C ARG A 414 -3.39 1.49 -32.71
N ALA A 415 -2.87 2.68 -32.46
CA ALA A 415 -3.64 3.89 -32.61
C ALA A 415 -3.26 4.43 -33.99
N ALA A 416 -3.98 3.93 -34.99
CA ALA A 416 -3.97 4.50 -36.31
C ALA A 416 -4.60 5.87 -36.26
N GLU A 417 -3.95 6.77 -36.98
CA GLU A 417 -4.46 7.97 -37.60
C GLU A 417 -5.99 8.14 -37.54
N ARG A 418 -6.47 9.07 -36.71
CA ARG A 418 -7.81 9.65 -36.86
C ARG A 418 -7.69 11.04 -37.42
N ASN A 419 -8.31 11.17 -38.58
CA ASN A 419 -8.53 12.32 -39.37
C ASN A 419 -9.14 13.50 -38.54
N PRO A 420 -8.68 14.75 -38.69
CA PRO A 420 -9.11 15.88 -37.86
C PRO A 420 -10.40 16.59 -38.34
N GLU A 421 -11.36 15.90 -38.93
CA GLU A 421 -12.62 16.49 -39.36
C GLU A 421 -13.86 15.73 -38.87
N GLU A 422 -14.13 15.76 -37.57
CA GLU A 422 -15.50 15.56 -37.07
C GLU A 422 -15.87 16.68 -36.09
N ARG A 423 -16.54 17.71 -36.67
CA ARG A 423 -17.20 18.78 -35.93
C ARG A 423 -18.41 18.21 -35.18
N TRP A 424 -18.46 18.48 -33.90
CA TRP A 424 -19.65 18.28 -33.08
C TRP A 424 -20.77 19.28 -33.47
N PRO A 425 -22.03 18.86 -33.68
CA PRO A 425 -23.15 19.76 -33.87
C PRO A 425 -23.70 20.28 -32.53
N GLY A 426 -23.83 21.60 -32.43
CA GLY A 426 -24.86 22.31 -31.73
C GLY A 426 -24.90 22.25 -30.19
N ARG A 427 -24.29 23.24 -29.53
CA ARG A 427 -24.69 23.64 -28.18
C ARG A 427 -26.04 24.41 -28.22
N PRO A 428 -27.04 24.06 -27.38
CA PRO A 428 -28.13 24.98 -27.09
C PRO A 428 -27.64 26.08 -26.15
N ARG A 429 -27.98 27.31 -26.46
CA ARG A 429 -27.75 28.48 -25.59
C ARG A 429 -28.66 28.40 -24.38
N CYS A 430 -28.10 28.45 -23.17
CA CYS A 430 -28.86 28.69 -21.95
C CYS A 430 -29.45 30.09 -21.95
N GLY A 431 -30.77 30.19 -22.09
CA GLY A 431 -31.55 31.42 -21.87
C GLY A 431 -31.75 31.63 -20.36
N TRP A 432 -31.37 32.79 -19.87
CA TRP A 432 -31.65 33.24 -18.52
C TRP A 432 -33.15 33.53 -18.36
N TYR A 433 -33.82 32.82 -17.44
CA TYR A 433 -35.17 33.18 -17.00
C TYR A 433 -35.08 34.37 -16.03
N ARG A 434 -35.62 35.53 -16.44
CA ARG A 434 -36.01 36.58 -15.51
C ARG A 434 -37.44 36.27 -15.06
N GLY A 435 -37.64 36.01 -13.79
CA GLY A 435 -38.97 35.93 -13.16
C GLY A 435 -39.49 37.31 -12.78
N PRO A 436 -40.81 37.54 -12.79
CA PRO A 436 -41.41 38.83 -12.46
C PRO A 436 -41.57 39.01 -10.94
N THR A 437 -41.34 40.25 -10.54
CA THR A 437 -41.65 40.81 -9.20
C THR A 437 -43.15 41.04 -9.04
N SER A 438 -43.72 40.56 -7.90
CA SER A 438 -44.93 41.14 -7.24
C SER A 438 -45.03 40.43 -5.89
N GLY A 439 -44.89 41.09 -4.74
CA GLY A 439 -45.75 42.04 -4.17
C GLY A 439 -46.38 41.36 -2.97
N CYS A 440 -45.89 41.72 -1.71
CA CYS A 440 -46.60 41.40 -0.45
C CYS A 440 -47.95 42.16 -0.35
N PRO A 441 -48.91 41.74 0.44
CA PRO A 441 -48.91 42.02 1.86
C PRO A 441 -48.72 40.80 2.76
#